data_d686f99db7f987627be393de59d55c02
#
_entry.id   d686f99db7f987627be393de59d55c02
#
_cell.length_a   1.000
_cell.length_b   1.000
_cell.length_c   1.000
_cell.angle_alpha   90.00
_cell.angle_beta   90.00
_cell.angle_gamma   90.00
#
_symmetry.space_group_name_H-M   'P 1'
#
loop_
_entity.id
_entity.type
_entity.pdbx_description
1 polymer ?
#
loop_
_entity_poly.entity_id
_entity_poly.type
_entity_poly.pdbx_seq_one_letter_code
_entity_poly.pdbx_strand_id
1 'polypeptide(L)' 'MKPKVKVHPKYTYTKEGVYYFCRVIPKDLEPYYSRLRFVKSLRTKSSTSASFATKHIASKSDDHWLKLRLSILRGVL' A
#
# COMPACT_ATOMS: atom_id res chain seq x y z
N MET A 1 -9.86 4.91 27.24
CA MET A 1 -9.58 4.45 26.93
C MET A 1 -9.39 3.91 25.92
N LYS A 2 -8.90 3.44 25.51
CA LYS A 2 -8.66 3.01 24.49
C LYS A 2 -9.07 1.79 24.27
N PRO A 3 -9.44 1.53 23.34
CA PRO A 3 -10.02 0.38 23.00
C PRO A 3 -9.01 -0.59 22.82
N LYS A 4 -9.20 -1.62 22.94
CA LYS A 4 -8.43 -2.50 22.70
C LYS A 4 -8.66 -3.10 21.54
N VAL A 5 -8.92 -2.54 20.58
CA VAL A 5 -9.12 -3.07 19.39
C VAL A 5 -7.88 -3.52 18.84
N LYS A 6 -7.81 -4.46 17.99
CA LYS A 6 -6.71 -4.86 17.34
C LYS A 6 -6.28 -3.83 16.45
N VAL A 7 -5.10 -3.44 16.46
CA VAL A 7 -4.57 -2.41 15.60
C VAL A 7 -3.97 -3.06 14.39
N HIS A 8 -4.46 -2.71 13.23
CA HIS A 8 -3.91 -3.22 11.99
C HIS A 8 -2.72 -2.39 11.57
N PRO A 9 -1.73 -2.96 10.90
CA PRO A 9 -0.65 -2.15 10.33
C PRO A 9 -1.23 -1.16 9.34
N LYS A 10 -0.55 -0.05 9.15
CA LYS A 10 -0.98 0.96 8.22
C LYS A 10 -1.14 0.36 6.83
N TYR A 11 -2.12 0.79 6.10
CA TYR A 11 -2.41 0.33 4.74
C TYR A 11 -2.89 -1.12 4.68
N THR A 12 -3.41 -1.67 5.77
CA THR A 12 -3.90 -3.04 5.73
C THR A 12 -5.33 -3.15 6.20
N TYR A 13 -5.98 -4.21 5.76
CA TYR A 13 -7.28 -4.60 6.31
C TYR A 13 -7.34 -6.11 6.26
N THR A 14 -8.32 -6.69 6.93
CA THR A 14 -8.47 -8.13 6.92
C THR A 14 -9.79 -8.51 6.26
N LYS A 15 -9.79 -9.67 5.65
CA LYS A 15 -10.99 -10.23 5.08
C LYS A 15 -10.90 -11.71 5.32
N GLU A 16 -11.86 -12.24 6.07
CA GLU A 16 -11.86 -13.66 6.45
C GLU A 16 -10.55 -14.06 7.10
N GLY A 17 -10.01 -13.17 7.93
CA GLY A 17 -8.79 -13.44 8.67
C GLY A 17 -7.50 -13.23 7.90
N VAL A 18 -7.57 -13.03 6.60
CA VAL A 18 -6.38 -12.83 5.79
C VAL A 18 -6.10 -11.35 5.65
N TYR A 19 -4.85 -10.96 5.79
CA TYR A 19 -4.46 -9.56 5.66
C TYR A 19 -4.26 -9.19 4.20
N TYR A 20 -4.71 -7.97 3.88
CA TYR A 20 -4.55 -7.41 2.54
C TYR A 20 -3.89 -6.06 2.65
N PHE A 21 -3.00 -5.77 1.72
CA PHE A 21 -2.39 -4.46 1.60
C PHE A 21 -3.29 -3.63 0.69
N CYS A 22 -3.59 -2.40 1.09
CA CYS A 22 -4.41 -1.51 0.28
C CYS A 22 -3.87 -0.09 0.42
N ARG A 23 -3.56 0.53 -0.67
CA ARG A 23 -3.03 1.88 -0.65
C ARG A 23 -3.62 2.68 -1.80
N VAL A 24 -4.10 3.88 -1.49
CA VAL A 24 -4.70 4.75 -2.49
C VAL A 24 -3.61 5.34 -3.37
N ILE A 25 -3.82 5.35 -4.67
CA ILE A 25 -2.89 5.94 -5.61
C ILE A 25 -2.88 7.45 -5.37
N PRO A 26 -1.71 8.11 -5.28
CA PRO A 26 -1.68 9.56 -5.10
C PRO A 26 -2.41 10.27 -6.22
N LYS A 27 -3.11 11.34 -5.87
CA LYS A 27 -3.91 12.07 -6.85
C LYS A 27 -3.14 12.53 -8.06
N ASP A 28 -1.94 12.99 -7.87
CA ASP A 28 -1.11 13.48 -8.97
C ASP A 28 -0.71 12.37 -9.93
N LEU A 29 -0.79 11.11 -9.49
CA LEU A 29 -0.41 9.98 -10.33
C LEU A 29 -1.61 9.22 -10.88
N GLU A 30 -2.81 9.58 -10.47
CA GLU A 30 -4.02 8.89 -10.94
C GLU A 30 -4.10 8.76 -12.45
N PRO A 31 -3.75 9.78 -13.22
CA PRO A 31 -3.85 9.65 -14.67
C PRO A 31 -3.01 8.54 -15.28
N TYR A 32 -2.03 8.06 -14.55
CA TYR A 32 -1.11 7.03 -15.04
C TYR A 32 -1.52 5.62 -14.61
N TYR A 33 -2.66 5.50 -13.93
CA TYR A 33 -3.14 4.20 -13.45
C TYR A 33 -4.58 3.99 -13.89
N SER A 34 -4.95 2.74 -14.06
CA SER A 34 -6.31 2.41 -14.44
C SER A 34 -7.23 2.22 -13.26
N ARG A 35 -6.72 2.32 -12.05
CA ARG A 35 -7.53 2.15 -10.84
C ARG A 35 -7.09 3.15 -9.80
N LEU A 36 -7.93 3.36 -8.80
CA LEU A 36 -7.66 4.36 -7.78
C LEU A 36 -6.88 3.85 -6.59
N ARG A 37 -6.76 2.55 -6.44
CA ARG A 37 -6.02 1.99 -5.33
C ARG A 37 -5.34 0.69 -5.71
N PHE A 38 -4.27 0.41 -5.00
CA PHE A 38 -3.51 -0.80 -5.20
C PHE A 38 -3.87 -1.75 -4.07
N VAL A 39 -4.28 -2.97 -4.40
CA VAL A 39 -4.68 -3.95 -3.41
C VAL A 39 -3.94 -5.25 -3.67
N LYS A 40 -3.39 -5.85 -2.62
CA LYS A 40 -2.67 -7.09 -2.77
C LYS A 40 -2.87 -7.96 -1.55
N SER A 41 -3.19 -9.24 -1.74
CA SER A 41 -3.31 -10.17 -0.64
C SER A 41 -1.91 -10.45 -0.09
N LEU A 42 -1.78 -10.41 1.23
CA LEU A 42 -0.51 -10.72 1.87
C LEU A 42 -0.41 -12.20 2.20
N ARG A 43 -1.50 -12.94 1.95
CA ARG A 43 -1.53 -14.38 2.13
C ARG A 43 -1.11 -14.84 3.51
N THR A 44 -1.44 -14.07 4.51
CA THR A 44 -1.09 -14.41 5.87
C THR A 44 -2.21 -14.00 6.81
N LYS A 45 -2.36 -14.73 7.89
CA LYS A 45 -3.29 -14.38 8.94
C LYS A 45 -2.55 -13.85 10.15
N SER A 46 -1.23 -13.73 10.06
CA SER A 46 -0.39 -13.24 11.15
C SER A 46 -0.20 -11.74 11.03
N SER A 47 -0.51 -11.00 12.09
CA SER A 47 -0.32 -9.54 12.06
C SER A 47 1.15 -9.17 12.00
N THR A 48 2.02 -9.99 12.58
CA THR A 48 3.46 -9.74 12.54
C THR A 48 3.98 -9.88 11.12
N SER A 49 3.62 -10.96 10.44
CA SER A 49 4.04 -11.17 9.06
C SER A 49 3.46 -10.09 8.16
N ALA A 50 2.21 -9.71 8.39
CA ALA A 50 1.57 -8.68 7.60
C ALA A 50 2.28 -7.35 7.78
N SER A 51 2.73 -7.05 9.00
CA SER A 51 3.43 -5.80 9.28
C SER A 51 4.75 -5.73 8.50
N PHE A 52 5.51 -6.82 8.48
CA PHE A 52 6.76 -6.84 7.72
C PHE A 52 6.49 -6.70 6.22
N ALA A 53 5.53 -7.45 5.72
CA ALA A 53 5.22 -7.39 4.30
C ALA A 53 4.74 -6.00 3.90
N THR A 54 3.91 -5.39 4.74
CA THR A 54 3.37 -4.06 4.46
C THR A 54 4.47 -3.01 4.41
N LYS A 55 5.40 -3.07 5.33
CA LYS A 55 6.51 -2.10 5.33
C LYS A 55 7.32 -2.22 4.05
N HIS A 56 7.58 -3.44 3.64
CA HIS A 56 8.35 -3.67 2.43
C HIS A 56 7.61 -3.18 1.19
N ILE A 57 6.33 -3.52 1.07
CA ILE A 57 5.54 -3.13 -0.09
C ILE A 57 5.32 -1.61 -0.11
N ALA A 58 5.08 -1.00 1.04
CA ALA A 58 4.88 0.44 1.09
C ALA A 58 6.15 1.17 0.68
N SER A 59 7.30 0.69 1.13
CA SER A 59 8.57 1.30 0.77
C SER A 59 8.81 1.18 -0.73
N LYS A 60 8.48 0.05 -1.31
CA LYS A 60 8.64 -0.13 -2.74
C LYS A 60 7.68 0.74 -3.54
N SER A 61 6.46 0.92 -3.07
CA SER A 61 5.53 1.80 -3.76
C SER A 61 5.97 3.24 -3.67
N ASP A 62 6.49 3.68 -2.51
CA ASP A 62 7.01 5.04 -2.39
C ASP A 62 8.13 5.28 -3.38
N ASP A 63 9.04 4.33 -3.50
CA ASP A 63 10.17 4.43 -4.40
C ASP A 63 9.71 4.46 -5.86
N HIS A 64 8.77 3.60 -6.19
CA HIS A 64 8.22 3.54 -7.53
C HIS A 64 7.54 4.86 -7.91
N TRP A 65 6.77 5.42 -6.99
CA TRP A 65 6.06 6.67 -7.26
C TRP A 65 7.03 7.85 -7.38
N LEU A 66 8.11 7.82 -6.60
CA LEU A 66 9.13 8.85 -6.72
C LEU A 66 9.76 8.79 -8.11
N LYS A 67 10.12 7.59 -8.56
CA LYS A 67 10.72 7.44 -9.88
C LYS A 67 9.78 7.85 -10.99
N LEU A 68 8.50 7.53 -10.83
CA LEU A 68 7.50 7.91 -11.80
C LEU A 68 7.39 9.44 -11.90
N ARG A 69 7.37 10.12 -10.74
CA ARG A 69 7.28 11.56 -10.72
C ARG A 69 8.51 12.21 -11.36
N LEU A 70 9.68 11.64 -11.12
CA LEU A 70 10.89 12.16 -11.73
C LEU A 70 10.86 12.00 -13.25
N SER A 71 10.31 10.87 -13.71
CA SER A 71 10.18 10.66 -15.16
C SER A 71 9.22 11.67 -15.77
N ILE A 72 8.11 11.94 -15.09
CA ILE A 72 7.15 12.92 -15.55
C ILE A 72 7.80 14.30 -15.65
N LEU A 73 8.54 14.69 -14.62
CA LEU A 73 9.21 15.98 -14.61
C LEU A 73 10.22 16.14 -15.72
N ARG A 74 10.84 15.04 -16.11
CA ARG A 74 11.82 15.09 -17.19
C ARG A 74 11.18 15.00 -18.57
N GLY A 75 9.87 14.78 -18.60
CA GLY A 75 9.19 14.64 -19.87
C GLY A 75 9.47 13.32 -20.57
N VAL A 76 9.82 12.29 -19.81
CA VAL A 76 10.16 10.98 -20.36
C VAL A 76 8.94 10.12 -20.59
N LEU A 77 7.88 10.39 -19.91
CA LEU A 77 6.65 9.61 -20.06
C LEU A 77 5.72 10.15 -21.14
#